data_7c2289af46c6039ec6df195c749a460c
#
_entry.id   7c2289af46c6039ec6df195c749a460c
#
_cell.length_a   1.000
_cell.length_b   1.000
_cell.length_c   1.000
_cell.angle_alpha   90.00
_cell.angle_beta   90.00
_cell.angle_gamma   90.00
#
_symmetry.space_group_name_H-M   'P 1'
#
loop_
_entity.id
_entity.type
_entity.pdbx_description
1 polymer ?
#
loop_
_entity_poly.entity_id
_entity_poly.type
_entity_poly.pdbx_seq_one_letter_code
_entity_poly.pdbx_strand_id
1 'polypeptide(L)'
;STTAWGVPAQPGAPAAGHTALEGTTAEGAARPAPARPTGSGGHGRRRRPGSGHGPGGVAERTGSPIIEPGLRPAALTLALAVLLAVAAPLGGFAVLVPLLLLQALTAAGWYRLNGMWPARQGIALAFLAGVSADAALLTVREEHTDTALLGTLGIWVLLVLLLQLRNRGSADERLHALTAGVAATVLTVFAAGFLAAADVRWEAVSIGAAAVAAAVPLRALPLPGLPSAVLALLAAVGAGLGAGWLTGVDDAGFAALVGAAAGLCALVGLRAASYDWPSRFVHMTAGVSLPLALAAPAVHVLASVL
;
A
#
# COMPACT_ATOMS: atom_id res chain seq x y z
N SER A 1 -6.06 -23.54 -14.93
CA SER A 1 -7.16 -22.57 -14.99
C SER A 1 -6.77 -21.35 -14.18
N THR A 2 -6.40 -20.31 -14.87
CA THR A 2 -6.07 -19.01 -14.30
C THR A 2 -7.34 -18.33 -13.82
N THR A 3 -7.43 -18.04 -12.52
CA THR A 3 -8.46 -17.17 -11.99
C THR A 3 -8.31 -15.76 -12.56
N ALA A 4 -9.40 -15.04 -12.79
CA ALA A 4 -9.44 -13.72 -13.45
C ALA A 4 -8.57 -12.64 -12.78
N TRP A 5 -8.00 -12.88 -11.62
CA TRP A 5 -7.19 -11.96 -10.83
C TRP A 5 -5.76 -12.44 -10.59
N GLY A 6 -5.31 -13.50 -11.26
CA GLY A 6 -3.90 -13.91 -11.27
C GLY A 6 -3.29 -14.29 -9.91
N VAL A 7 -4.09 -14.79 -8.98
CA VAL A 7 -3.57 -15.39 -7.75
C VAL A 7 -3.01 -16.76 -8.10
N PRO A 8 -1.71 -17.06 -7.88
CA PRO A 8 -1.20 -18.39 -8.08
C PRO A 8 -1.92 -19.35 -7.13
N ALA A 9 -2.48 -20.43 -7.67
CA ALA A 9 -3.09 -21.49 -6.87
C ALA A 9 -2.08 -22.01 -5.86
N GLN A 10 -2.45 -22.04 -4.59
CA GLN A 10 -1.65 -22.70 -3.55
C GLN A 10 -1.63 -24.20 -3.84
N PRO A 11 -0.50 -24.90 -3.75
CA PRO A 11 -0.44 -26.33 -3.96
C PRO A 11 -1.09 -27.06 -2.77
N GLY A 12 -2.19 -27.78 -3.06
CA GLY A 12 -2.55 -29.02 -2.41
C GLY A 12 -3.08 -29.00 -0.99
N ALA A 13 -4.41 -28.88 -0.85
CA ALA A 13 -5.10 -29.57 0.24
C ALA A 13 -5.27 -31.06 -0.14
N PRO A 14 -5.04 -32.03 0.75
CA PRO A 14 -5.22 -33.45 0.42
C PRO A 14 -6.71 -33.78 0.29
N ALA A 15 -7.07 -34.42 -0.83
CA ALA A 15 -8.39 -34.95 -1.08
C ALA A 15 -8.71 -36.03 -0.04
N ALA A 16 -9.88 -35.92 0.61
CA ALA A 16 -10.47 -36.94 1.44
C ALA A 16 -10.86 -38.14 0.57
N GLY A 17 -10.21 -39.28 0.81
CA GLY A 17 -10.51 -40.52 0.14
C GLY A 17 -11.81 -41.14 0.65
N HIS A 18 -12.71 -41.45 -0.27
CA HIS A 18 -13.85 -42.32 -0.02
C HIS A 18 -13.37 -43.76 0.08
N THR A 19 -13.69 -44.39 1.21
CA THR A 19 -13.64 -45.82 1.44
C THR A 19 -14.71 -46.51 0.61
N ALA A 20 -14.31 -47.47 -0.23
CA ALA A 20 -15.16 -48.54 -0.69
C ALA A 20 -14.54 -49.87 -0.24
N LEU A 21 -15.33 -50.62 0.53
CA LEU A 21 -15.12 -52.00 0.91
C LEU A 21 -15.31 -52.91 -0.31
N GLU A 22 -14.40 -53.86 -0.52
CA GLU A 22 -14.77 -55.23 -0.84
C GLU A 22 -13.54 -56.13 -0.78
N GLY A 23 -13.75 -57.27 -0.15
CA GLY A 23 -12.81 -58.27 0.22
C GLY A 23 -12.45 -59.28 -0.86
N THR A 24 -11.48 -60.08 -0.59
CA THR A 24 -11.47 -61.57 -0.61
C THR A 24 -10.01 -62.07 -0.62
N THR A 25 -9.71 -62.86 0.41
CA THR A 25 -8.88 -64.08 0.56
C THR A 25 -7.79 -64.45 -0.48
N ALA A 26 -6.60 -64.73 0.03
CA ALA A 26 -5.90 -66.04 0.07
C ALA A 26 -4.36 -65.86 0.03
N GLU A 27 -3.74 -66.36 1.08
CA GLU A 27 -2.75 -67.42 1.18
C GLU A 27 -1.40 -67.30 0.42
N GLY A 28 -0.32 -67.37 1.19
CA GLY A 28 0.87 -68.06 0.69
C GLY A 28 2.24 -67.42 0.98
N ALA A 29 2.94 -68.06 1.91
CA ALA A 29 4.39 -68.32 1.90
C ALA A 29 5.35 -67.27 2.51
N ALA A 30 5.82 -67.66 3.65
CA ALA A 30 7.01 -67.15 4.35
C ALA A 30 8.31 -67.37 3.56
N ARG A 31 9.23 -66.39 3.65
CA ARG A 31 10.67 -66.60 3.44
C ARG A 31 11.50 -65.79 4.43
N PRO A 32 12.63 -66.39 4.92
CA PRO A 32 13.31 -65.94 6.13
C PRO A 32 14.33 -64.82 5.88
N ALA A 33 14.58 -64.08 6.95
CA ALA A 33 15.60 -63.04 7.04
C ALA A 33 17.04 -63.59 7.07
N PRO A 34 18.01 -62.94 6.48
CA PRO A 34 19.41 -63.18 6.76
C PRO A 34 19.99 -62.28 7.87
N ALA A 35 20.92 -62.87 8.60
CA ALA A 35 21.53 -62.46 9.83
C ALA A 35 22.37 -61.16 9.75
N ARG A 36 22.45 -60.45 10.90
CA ARG A 36 23.37 -59.36 11.19
C ARG A 36 24.80 -59.85 11.31
N PRO A 37 25.80 -59.06 10.91
CA PRO A 37 27.14 -59.11 11.50
C PRO A 37 27.33 -58.03 12.57
N THR A 38 27.79 -58.45 13.72
CA THR A 38 28.34 -57.68 14.82
C THR A 38 29.70 -57.14 14.42
N GLY A 39 29.91 -55.82 14.57
CA GLY A 39 31.23 -55.20 14.42
C GLY A 39 31.31 -53.97 15.30
N SER A 40 32.08 -54.06 16.38
CA SER A 40 32.48 -53.03 17.32
C SER A 40 33.44 -52.02 16.68
N GLY A 41 33.27 -50.72 16.96
CA GLY A 41 34.25 -49.70 16.61
C GLY A 41 33.75 -48.29 16.93
N GLY A 42 34.07 -47.81 18.12
CA GLY A 42 33.76 -46.45 18.54
C GLY A 42 34.60 -45.40 17.83
N HIS A 43 33.98 -44.36 17.39
CA HIS A 43 34.61 -43.02 17.23
C HIS A 43 33.53 -41.97 17.39
N GLY A 44 33.71 -41.09 18.35
CA GLY A 44 32.84 -39.99 18.70
C GLY A 44 32.61 -39.04 17.52
N ARG A 45 31.40 -39.04 16.98
CA ARG A 45 30.93 -38.01 16.09
C ARG A 45 30.11 -37.01 16.90
N ARG A 46 30.66 -35.81 17.04
CA ARG A 46 29.91 -34.64 17.48
C ARG A 46 28.60 -34.57 16.70
N ARG A 47 27.48 -34.65 17.42
CA ARG A 47 26.13 -34.39 16.86
C ARG A 47 26.09 -32.96 16.38
N ARG A 48 26.08 -32.75 15.08
CA ARG A 48 25.55 -31.51 14.48
C ARG A 48 24.05 -31.49 14.77
N PRO A 49 23.45 -30.34 15.17
CA PRO A 49 22.02 -30.21 15.24
C PRO A 49 21.46 -30.48 13.85
N GLY A 50 20.67 -31.54 13.72
CA GLY A 50 20.03 -31.90 12.47
C GLY A 50 19.04 -30.83 12.07
N SER A 51 19.23 -30.24 10.90
CA SER A 51 18.22 -29.50 10.17
C SER A 51 17.12 -30.47 9.76
N GLY A 52 16.12 -30.63 10.61
CA GLY A 52 14.89 -31.34 10.28
C GLY A 52 14.10 -30.57 9.22
N HIS A 53 14.33 -30.87 7.95
CA HIS A 53 13.41 -30.46 6.89
C HIS A 53 12.24 -31.43 6.89
N GLY A 54 11.20 -31.12 7.71
CA GLY A 54 9.87 -31.67 7.53
C GLY A 54 9.20 -30.97 6.35
N PRO A 55 8.41 -31.68 5.50
CA PRO A 55 7.70 -31.05 4.41
C PRO A 55 6.56 -30.19 4.98
N GLY A 56 6.63 -28.86 4.77
CA GLY A 56 5.49 -27.96 4.98
C GLY A 56 5.49 -27.08 6.22
N GLY A 57 6.58 -26.96 6.96
CA GLY A 57 6.68 -25.95 8.02
C GLY A 57 6.82 -24.56 7.42
N VAL A 58 5.76 -23.75 7.42
CA VAL A 58 5.87 -22.30 7.25
C VAL A 58 6.80 -21.84 8.36
N ALA A 59 7.99 -21.33 8.01
CA ALA A 59 8.91 -20.78 8.99
C ALA A 59 8.17 -19.72 9.81
N GLU A 60 7.98 -19.98 11.10
CA GLU A 60 7.33 -19.05 12.02
C GLU A 60 8.13 -17.74 12.01
N ARG A 61 7.52 -16.69 11.46
CA ARG A 61 8.17 -15.37 11.36
C ARG A 61 8.27 -14.81 12.76
N THR A 62 9.49 -14.75 13.30
CA THR A 62 9.78 -14.21 14.63
C THR A 62 10.10 -12.72 14.52
N GLY A 63 9.56 -11.90 15.44
CA GLY A 63 9.79 -10.46 15.50
C GLY A 63 8.53 -9.62 15.29
N SER A 64 8.68 -8.30 15.25
CA SER A 64 7.54 -7.40 15.00
C SER A 64 7.06 -7.52 13.55
N PRO A 65 5.76 -7.68 13.30
CA PRO A 65 5.20 -7.66 11.94
C PRO A 65 5.25 -6.29 11.28
N ILE A 66 5.67 -5.26 12.03
CA ILE A 66 5.73 -3.87 11.60
C ILE A 66 7.17 -3.55 11.25
N ILE A 67 7.43 -3.32 9.97
CA ILE A 67 8.73 -2.92 9.43
C ILE A 67 8.55 -1.59 8.71
N GLU A 68 9.20 -0.55 9.25
CA GLU A 68 9.08 0.79 8.67
C GLU A 68 9.86 0.92 7.36
N PRO A 69 9.31 1.68 6.39
CA PRO A 69 10.06 2.05 5.19
C PRO A 69 11.33 2.82 5.59
N GLY A 70 12.47 2.38 5.09
CA GLY A 70 13.74 3.03 5.39
C GLY A 70 13.95 4.34 4.60
N LEU A 71 15.18 4.88 4.66
CA LEU A 71 15.55 6.16 4.02
C LEU A 71 15.34 6.18 2.50
N ARG A 72 15.46 5.04 1.80
CA ARG A 72 15.30 5.00 0.32
C ARG A 72 13.87 5.31 -0.12
N PRO A 73 12.82 4.65 0.39
CA PRO A 73 11.43 5.06 0.13
C PRO A 73 11.16 6.49 0.57
N ALA A 74 11.67 6.91 1.74
CA ALA A 74 11.50 8.27 2.24
C ALA A 74 12.07 9.33 1.28
N ALA A 75 13.24 9.08 0.69
CA ALA A 75 13.84 9.96 -0.31
C ALA A 75 12.99 10.07 -1.59
N LEU A 76 12.34 8.98 -2.02
CA LEU A 76 11.42 9.00 -3.16
C LEU A 76 10.13 9.77 -2.84
N THR A 77 9.59 9.60 -1.62
CA THR A 77 8.44 10.41 -1.15
C THR A 77 8.82 11.89 -1.10
N LEU A 78 9.99 12.22 -0.56
CA LEU A 78 10.51 13.59 -0.55
C LEU A 78 10.60 14.17 -1.97
N ALA A 79 11.19 13.43 -2.92
CA ALA A 79 11.31 13.88 -4.30
C ALA A 79 9.93 14.14 -4.94
N LEU A 80 8.98 13.22 -4.75
CA LEU A 80 7.63 13.35 -5.29
C LEU A 80 6.86 14.51 -4.63
N ALA A 81 7.02 14.71 -3.33
CA ALA A 81 6.45 15.84 -2.60
C ALA A 81 7.01 17.17 -3.07
N VAL A 82 8.32 17.26 -3.26
CA VAL A 82 8.96 18.47 -3.82
C VAL A 82 8.46 18.76 -5.23
N LEU A 83 8.29 17.73 -6.08
CA LEU A 83 7.72 17.91 -7.42
C LEU A 83 6.29 18.45 -7.36
N LEU A 84 5.44 17.96 -6.44
CA LEU A 84 4.09 18.49 -6.23
C LEU A 84 4.13 19.95 -5.76
N ALA A 85 4.96 20.26 -4.76
CA ALA A 85 5.08 21.60 -4.20
C ALA A 85 5.54 22.63 -5.25
N VAL A 86 6.49 22.26 -6.11
CA VAL A 86 7.02 23.14 -7.17
C VAL A 86 6.07 23.22 -8.36
N ALA A 87 5.32 22.17 -8.66
CA ALA A 87 4.34 22.14 -9.73
C ALA A 87 3.09 22.98 -9.43
N ALA A 88 2.71 23.11 -8.14
CA ALA A 88 1.49 23.79 -7.74
C ALA A 88 1.36 25.24 -8.27
N PRO A 89 2.36 26.12 -8.13
CA PRO A 89 2.29 27.50 -8.66
C PRO A 89 2.31 27.57 -10.20
N LEU A 90 2.64 26.46 -10.88
CA LEU A 90 2.68 26.42 -12.36
C LEU A 90 1.32 26.02 -12.97
N GLY A 91 0.33 25.70 -12.12
CA GLY A 91 -1.03 25.35 -12.52
C GLY A 91 -1.33 23.87 -12.61
N GLY A 92 -2.62 23.55 -12.77
CA GLY A 92 -3.13 22.18 -12.70
C GLY A 92 -2.45 21.19 -13.66
N PHE A 93 -2.14 21.59 -14.88
CA PHE A 93 -1.41 20.70 -15.83
C PHE A 93 0.00 20.34 -15.37
N ALA A 94 0.68 21.23 -14.64
CA ALA A 94 1.99 20.92 -14.07
C ALA A 94 1.85 19.93 -12.91
N VAL A 95 0.83 20.10 -12.07
CA VAL A 95 0.51 19.20 -10.95
C VAL A 95 0.17 17.78 -11.44
N LEU A 96 -0.45 17.63 -12.62
CA LEU A 96 -0.80 16.32 -13.19
C LEU A 96 0.41 15.40 -13.32
N VAL A 97 1.59 15.90 -13.67
CA VAL A 97 2.76 15.05 -13.91
C VAL A 97 3.17 14.25 -12.65
N PRO A 98 3.48 14.89 -11.51
CA PRO A 98 3.76 14.17 -10.27
C PRO A 98 2.51 13.44 -9.72
N LEU A 99 1.31 13.94 -9.96
CA LEU A 99 0.06 13.32 -9.51
C LEU A 99 -0.18 11.97 -10.19
N LEU A 100 -0.04 11.86 -11.50
CA LEU A 100 -0.18 10.60 -12.24
C LEU A 100 0.84 9.55 -11.75
N LEU A 101 2.06 9.97 -11.44
CA LEU A 101 3.06 9.09 -10.84
C LEU A 101 2.63 8.64 -9.44
N LEU A 102 2.12 9.56 -8.62
CA LEU A 102 1.57 9.26 -7.29
C LEU A 102 0.44 8.23 -7.37
N GLN A 103 -0.52 8.43 -8.26
CA GLN A 103 -1.66 7.53 -8.47
C GLN A 103 -1.24 6.15 -8.96
N ALA A 104 -0.29 6.07 -9.91
CA ALA A 104 0.24 4.80 -10.40
C ALA A 104 0.95 4.01 -9.27
N LEU A 105 1.78 4.69 -8.46
CA LEU A 105 2.44 4.09 -7.30
C LEU A 105 1.44 3.68 -6.22
N THR A 106 0.38 4.45 -6.02
CA THR A 106 -0.68 4.15 -5.04
C THR A 106 -1.45 2.91 -5.45
N ALA A 107 -1.91 2.83 -6.71
CA ALA A 107 -2.61 1.65 -7.23
C ALA A 107 -1.74 0.39 -7.13
N ALA A 108 -0.51 0.43 -7.66
CA ALA A 108 0.39 -0.71 -7.62
C ALA A 108 0.81 -1.08 -6.20
N GLY A 109 1.07 -0.08 -5.35
CA GLY A 109 1.49 -0.23 -3.97
C GLY A 109 0.43 -0.89 -3.11
N TRP A 110 -0.83 -0.44 -3.24
CA TRP A 110 -1.94 -0.99 -2.48
C TRP A 110 -2.21 -2.47 -2.78
N TYR A 111 -2.23 -2.85 -4.06
CA TYR A 111 -2.39 -4.26 -4.42
C TYR A 111 -1.21 -5.13 -3.96
N ARG A 112 0.01 -4.61 -3.98
CA ARG A 112 1.19 -5.32 -3.43
C ARG A 112 1.11 -5.48 -1.92
N LEU A 113 0.69 -4.43 -1.21
CA LEU A 113 0.51 -4.45 0.24
C LEU A 113 -0.49 -5.53 0.66
N ASN A 114 -1.55 -5.73 -0.13
CA ASN A 114 -2.56 -6.77 0.09
C ASN A 114 -2.18 -8.16 -0.46
N GLY A 115 -0.93 -8.38 -0.84
CA GLY A 115 -0.46 -9.67 -1.34
C GLY A 115 -0.97 -10.08 -2.72
N MET A 116 -1.68 -9.19 -3.42
CA MET A 116 -2.29 -9.46 -4.73
C MET A 116 -1.37 -9.01 -5.87
N TRP A 117 -0.34 -9.78 -6.14
CA TRP A 117 0.57 -9.48 -7.24
C TRP A 117 0.73 -10.69 -8.17
N PRO A 118 0.65 -10.53 -9.50
CA PRO A 118 0.40 -9.33 -10.31
C PRO A 118 -1.11 -9.10 -10.58
N ALA A 119 -1.74 -8.15 -9.89
CA ALA A 119 -3.16 -7.79 -10.07
C ALA A 119 -3.33 -6.75 -11.21
N ARG A 120 -2.89 -7.06 -12.42
CA ARG A 120 -2.83 -6.10 -13.55
C ARG A 120 -4.15 -5.37 -13.81
N GLN A 121 -5.28 -6.09 -13.80
CA GLN A 121 -6.59 -5.49 -14.05
C GLN A 121 -7.01 -4.55 -12.92
N GLY A 122 -6.84 -4.96 -11.65
CA GLY A 122 -7.18 -4.14 -10.49
C GLY A 122 -6.33 -2.88 -10.41
N ILE A 123 -5.03 -2.98 -10.65
CA ILE A 123 -4.11 -1.84 -10.69
C ILE A 123 -4.52 -0.86 -11.80
N ALA A 124 -4.83 -1.38 -13.00
CA ALA A 124 -5.26 -0.54 -14.12
C ALA A 124 -6.59 0.17 -13.82
N LEU A 125 -7.57 -0.53 -13.22
CA LEU A 125 -8.86 0.06 -12.85
C LEU A 125 -8.69 1.16 -11.79
N ALA A 126 -7.92 0.93 -10.74
CA ALA A 126 -7.67 1.92 -9.71
C ALA A 126 -6.93 3.15 -10.28
N PHE A 127 -5.93 2.93 -11.14
CA PHE A 127 -5.22 4.02 -11.80
C PHE A 127 -6.15 4.82 -12.73
N LEU A 128 -6.97 4.14 -13.54
CA LEU A 128 -7.93 4.80 -14.42
C LEU A 128 -9.00 5.58 -13.64
N ALA A 129 -9.37 5.14 -12.45
CA ALA A 129 -10.25 5.90 -11.57
C ALA A 129 -9.63 7.24 -11.16
N GLY A 130 -8.35 7.24 -10.77
CA GLY A 130 -7.61 8.47 -10.50
C GLY A 130 -7.52 9.39 -11.71
N VAL A 131 -7.10 8.86 -12.86
CA VAL A 131 -7.02 9.62 -14.13
C VAL A 131 -8.38 10.19 -14.54
N SER A 132 -9.48 9.45 -14.32
CA SER A 132 -10.83 9.95 -14.59
C SER A 132 -11.22 11.10 -13.66
N ALA A 133 -10.82 11.03 -12.39
CA ALA A 133 -11.03 12.12 -11.44
C ALA A 133 -10.25 13.37 -11.86
N ASP A 134 -8.98 13.20 -12.26
CA ASP A 134 -8.16 14.33 -12.76
C ASP A 134 -8.78 14.96 -14.01
N ALA A 135 -9.24 14.14 -14.97
CA ALA A 135 -9.90 14.63 -16.18
C ALA A 135 -11.21 15.35 -15.86
N ALA A 136 -11.97 14.86 -14.89
CA ALA A 136 -13.20 15.52 -14.44
C ALA A 136 -12.87 16.88 -13.81
N LEU A 137 -11.89 16.95 -12.93
CA LEU A 137 -11.46 18.19 -12.27
C LEU A 137 -11.00 19.26 -13.27
N LEU A 138 -10.29 18.88 -14.32
CA LEU A 138 -9.84 19.83 -15.35
C LEU A 138 -10.96 20.36 -16.25
N THR A 139 -12.15 19.77 -16.19
CA THR A 139 -13.29 20.12 -17.06
C THR A 139 -14.46 20.76 -16.31
N VAL A 140 -14.55 20.60 -15.00
CA VAL A 140 -15.61 21.18 -14.18
C VAL A 140 -15.18 22.54 -13.62
N ARG A 141 -16.17 23.31 -13.19
CA ARG A 141 -15.94 24.56 -12.46
C ARG A 141 -15.69 24.25 -10.99
N GLU A 142 -14.97 25.13 -10.30
CA GLU A 142 -14.62 24.97 -8.89
C GLU A 142 -15.80 24.60 -7.98
N GLU A 143 -16.98 25.20 -8.22
CA GLU A 143 -18.21 24.92 -7.48
C GLU A 143 -18.71 23.48 -7.58
N HIS A 144 -18.18 22.67 -8.51
CA HIS A 144 -18.55 21.27 -8.75
C HIS A 144 -17.44 20.28 -8.46
N THR A 145 -16.31 20.74 -7.93
CA THR A 145 -15.12 19.93 -7.65
C THR A 145 -15.45 18.71 -6.78
N ASP A 146 -16.10 18.90 -5.64
CA ASP A 146 -16.47 17.81 -4.73
C ASP A 146 -17.45 16.83 -5.38
N THR A 147 -18.41 17.36 -6.14
CA THR A 147 -19.37 16.53 -6.88
C THR A 147 -18.69 15.68 -7.94
N ALA A 148 -17.70 16.23 -8.64
CA ALA A 148 -16.91 15.51 -9.64
C ALA A 148 -16.07 14.40 -9.00
N LEU A 149 -15.40 14.66 -7.88
CA LEU A 149 -14.63 13.67 -7.13
C LEU A 149 -15.53 12.54 -6.62
N LEU A 150 -16.62 12.86 -5.93
CA LEU A 150 -17.53 11.87 -5.37
C LEU A 150 -18.28 11.09 -6.46
N GLY A 151 -18.69 11.76 -7.54
CA GLY A 151 -19.34 11.13 -8.69
C GLY A 151 -18.42 10.14 -9.38
N THR A 152 -17.18 10.54 -9.64
CA THR A 152 -16.15 9.67 -10.23
C THR A 152 -15.89 8.48 -9.33
N LEU A 153 -15.67 8.70 -8.03
CA LEU A 153 -15.47 7.63 -7.06
C LEU A 153 -16.66 6.65 -7.06
N GLY A 154 -17.89 7.16 -7.02
CA GLY A 154 -19.10 6.33 -7.03
C GLY A 154 -19.18 5.44 -8.27
N ILE A 155 -18.96 5.99 -9.47
CA ILE A 155 -18.98 5.24 -10.73
C ILE A 155 -17.92 4.12 -10.72
N TRP A 156 -16.69 4.41 -10.29
CA TRP A 156 -15.62 3.44 -10.28
C TRP A 156 -15.80 2.36 -9.20
N VAL A 157 -16.34 2.71 -8.03
CA VAL A 157 -16.71 1.72 -7.00
C VAL A 157 -17.80 0.78 -7.52
N LEU A 158 -18.84 1.32 -8.21
CA LEU A 158 -19.86 0.49 -8.86
C LEU A 158 -19.25 -0.44 -9.92
N LEU A 159 -18.29 0.04 -10.70
CA LEU A 159 -17.58 -0.79 -11.69
C LEU A 159 -16.79 -1.91 -11.02
N VAL A 160 -16.08 -1.64 -9.92
CA VAL A 160 -15.39 -2.66 -9.14
C VAL A 160 -16.37 -3.71 -8.62
N LEU A 161 -17.52 -3.29 -8.08
CA LEU A 161 -18.59 -4.20 -7.63
C LEU A 161 -19.10 -5.09 -8.77
N LEU A 162 -19.42 -4.50 -9.93
CA LEU A 162 -19.90 -5.25 -11.10
C LEU A 162 -18.86 -6.27 -11.59
N LEU A 163 -17.58 -5.92 -11.58
CA LEU A 163 -16.50 -6.84 -11.96
C LEU A 163 -16.37 -7.99 -10.96
N GLN A 164 -16.58 -7.75 -9.67
CA GLN A 164 -16.57 -8.80 -8.66
C GLN A 164 -17.76 -9.77 -8.77
N LEU A 165 -18.91 -9.32 -9.26
CA LEU A 165 -20.04 -10.23 -9.56
C LEU A 165 -19.68 -11.25 -10.65
N ARG A 166 -18.77 -10.92 -11.55
CA ARG A 166 -18.27 -11.84 -12.60
C ARG A 166 -17.13 -12.74 -12.13
N ASN A 167 -16.55 -12.45 -10.97
CA ASN A 167 -15.48 -13.27 -10.40
C ASN A 167 -16.03 -14.61 -9.91
N ARG A 168 -15.44 -15.72 -10.36
CA ARG A 168 -15.83 -17.10 -10.02
C ARG A 168 -14.98 -17.72 -8.90
N GLY A 169 -14.14 -16.94 -8.24
CA GLY A 169 -13.35 -17.37 -7.10
C GLY A 169 -14.21 -17.75 -5.88
N SER A 170 -13.58 -18.25 -4.83
CA SER A 170 -14.22 -18.50 -3.54
C SER A 170 -14.81 -17.23 -2.94
N ALA A 171 -15.71 -17.35 -1.96
CA ALA A 171 -16.32 -16.18 -1.31
C ALA A 171 -15.27 -15.29 -0.65
N ASP A 172 -14.28 -15.89 0.02
CA ASP A 172 -13.21 -15.17 0.71
C ASP A 172 -12.28 -14.46 -0.27
N GLU A 173 -11.90 -15.10 -1.38
CA GLU A 173 -11.11 -14.46 -2.44
C GLU A 173 -11.84 -13.28 -3.06
N ARG A 174 -13.16 -13.40 -3.30
CA ARG A 174 -13.97 -12.32 -3.85
C ARG A 174 -14.09 -11.14 -2.88
N LEU A 175 -14.30 -11.42 -1.59
CA LEU A 175 -14.38 -10.38 -0.56
C LEU A 175 -13.04 -9.65 -0.44
N HIS A 176 -11.93 -10.39 -0.39
CA HIS A 176 -10.58 -9.81 -0.34
C HIS A 176 -10.27 -8.95 -1.58
N ALA A 177 -10.59 -9.45 -2.78
CA ALA A 177 -10.40 -8.69 -4.02
C ALA A 177 -11.31 -7.46 -4.10
N LEU A 178 -12.54 -7.55 -3.57
CA LEU A 178 -13.47 -6.42 -3.50
C LEU A 178 -12.94 -5.33 -2.58
N THR A 179 -12.58 -5.68 -1.34
CA THR A 179 -12.10 -4.71 -0.34
C THR A 179 -10.82 -4.02 -0.82
N ALA A 180 -9.87 -4.79 -1.38
CA ALA A 180 -8.65 -4.23 -1.93
C ALA A 180 -8.91 -3.34 -3.16
N GLY A 181 -9.85 -3.72 -4.03
CA GLY A 181 -10.22 -2.96 -5.22
C GLY A 181 -10.90 -1.64 -4.89
N VAL A 182 -11.87 -1.66 -3.98
CA VAL A 182 -12.55 -0.44 -3.50
C VAL A 182 -11.54 0.50 -2.82
N ALA A 183 -10.72 -0.03 -1.92
CA ALA A 183 -9.73 0.80 -1.22
C ALA A 183 -8.67 1.37 -2.18
N ALA A 184 -8.20 0.60 -3.18
CA ALA A 184 -7.30 1.11 -4.20
C ALA A 184 -7.92 2.27 -4.99
N THR A 185 -9.19 2.13 -5.38
CA THR A 185 -9.95 3.17 -6.08
C THR A 185 -10.09 4.43 -5.24
N VAL A 186 -10.48 4.29 -3.97
CA VAL A 186 -10.58 5.41 -3.02
C VAL A 186 -9.24 6.15 -2.89
N LEU A 187 -8.15 5.43 -2.67
CA LEU A 187 -6.83 6.02 -2.46
C LEU A 187 -6.29 6.74 -3.70
N THR A 188 -6.55 6.21 -4.90
CA THR A 188 -6.12 6.88 -6.14
C THR A 188 -6.95 8.11 -6.47
N VAL A 189 -8.25 8.08 -6.21
CA VAL A 189 -9.12 9.27 -6.33
C VAL A 189 -8.79 10.30 -5.24
N PHE A 190 -8.46 9.87 -4.02
CA PHE A 190 -8.00 10.77 -2.95
C PHE A 190 -6.76 11.56 -3.36
N ALA A 191 -5.81 10.94 -4.07
CA ALA A 191 -4.63 11.64 -4.57
C ALA A 191 -4.98 12.82 -5.48
N ALA A 192 -6.10 12.76 -6.24
CA ALA A 192 -6.60 13.87 -7.05
C ALA A 192 -6.97 15.12 -6.21
N GLY A 193 -7.10 14.98 -4.89
CA GLY A 193 -7.26 16.10 -3.96
C GLY A 193 -6.15 17.16 -4.05
N PHE A 194 -4.93 16.79 -4.48
CA PHE A 194 -3.89 17.79 -4.76
C PHE A 194 -4.22 18.67 -5.97
N LEU A 195 -4.79 18.07 -7.04
CA LEU A 195 -5.22 18.84 -8.20
C LEU A 195 -6.43 19.74 -7.83
N ALA A 196 -7.40 19.19 -7.11
CA ALA A 196 -8.54 19.95 -6.62
C ALA A 196 -8.14 21.11 -5.70
N ALA A 197 -7.17 20.90 -4.81
CA ALA A 197 -6.62 21.96 -3.96
C ALA A 197 -5.86 23.02 -4.76
N ALA A 198 -5.16 22.61 -5.82
CA ALA A 198 -4.38 23.55 -6.65
C ALA A 198 -5.26 24.56 -7.40
N ASP A 199 -6.48 24.17 -7.77
CA ASP A 199 -7.44 25.05 -8.43
C ASP A 199 -8.04 26.08 -7.46
N VAL A 200 -8.24 25.71 -6.19
CA VAL A 200 -8.78 26.59 -5.15
C VAL A 200 -7.71 27.47 -4.54
N ARG A 201 -6.62 26.85 -4.11
CA ARG A 201 -5.55 27.50 -3.36
C ARG A 201 -4.24 26.71 -3.52
N TRP A 202 -3.48 27.00 -4.58
CA TRP A 202 -2.26 26.27 -4.91
C TRP A 202 -1.21 26.27 -3.77
N GLU A 203 -1.19 27.32 -2.92
CA GLU A 203 -0.31 27.42 -1.76
C GLU A 203 -0.55 26.27 -0.77
N ALA A 204 -1.81 25.83 -0.62
CA ALA A 204 -2.14 24.71 0.25
C ALA A 204 -1.47 23.40 -0.22
N VAL A 205 -1.34 23.19 -1.53
CA VAL A 205 -0.61 22.05 -2.11
C VAL A 205 0.87 22.14 -1.75
N SER A 206 1.49 23.32 -1.94
CA SER A 206 2.90 23.53 -1.61
C SER A 206 3.17 23.33 -0.11
N ILE A 207 2.29 23.84 0.75
CA ILE A 207 2.37 23.69 2.22
C ILE A 207 2.22 22.23 2.63
N GLY A 208 1.16 21.55 2.14
CA GLY A 208 0.90 20.15 2.47
C GLY A 208 1.98 19.20 1.96
N ALA A 209 2.45 19.41 0.74
CA ALA A 209 3.54 18.63 0.17
C ALA A 209 4.87 18.85 0.92
N ALA A 210 5.20 20.09 1.29
CA ALA A 210 6.38 20.40 2.11
C ALA A 210 6.31 19.74 3.49
N ALA A 211 5.12 19.73 4.11
CA ALA A 211 4.90 19.04 5.37
C ALA A 211 5.17 17.53 5.28
N VAL A 212 4.67 16.85 4.23
CA VAL A 212 4.97 15.45 3.97
C VAL A 212 6.45 15.23 3.68
N ALA A 213 7.06 16.12 2.89
CA ALA A 213 8.49 16.11 2.54
C ALA A 213 9.41 16.17 3.78
N ALA A 214 8.99 16.86 4.84
CA ALA A 214 9.73 16.93 6.09
C ALA A 214 9.43 15.74 7.02
N ALA A 215 8.15 15.37 7.16
CA ALA A 215 7.72 14.32 8.09
C ALA A 215 8.30 12.95 7.75
N VAL A 216 8.23 12.56 6.47
CA VAL A 216 8.56 11.19 6.04
C VAL A 216 10.04 10.86 6.21
N PRO A 217 11.02 11.68 5.78
CA PRO A 217 12.42 11.42 6.03
C PRO A 217 12.79 11.42 7.51
N LEU A 218 12.20 12.32 8.31
CA LEU A 218 12.45 12.36 9.74
C LEU A 218 11.95 11.09 10.43
N ARG A 219 10.78 10.59 10.03
CA ARG A 219 10.24 9.33 10.53
C ARG A 219 11.07 8.11 10.14
N ALA A 220 11.81 8.18 9.04
CA ALA A 220 12.70 7.13 8.58
C ALA A 220 14.05 7.07 9.32
N LEU A 221 14.34 8.03 10.21
CA LEU A 221 15.52 7.99 11.07
C LEU A 221 15.37 6.92 12.16
N PRO A 222 16.49 6.32 12.62
CA PRO A 222 16.46 5.26 13.63
C PRO A 222 16.22 5.84 15.03
N LEU A 223 15.08 6.48 15.23
CA LEU A 223 14.64 7.05 16.50
C LEU A 223 13.55 6.18 17.15
N PRO A 224 13.38 6.22 18.48
CA PRO A 224 12.30 5.52 19.16
C PRO A 224 10.93 5.90 18.59
N GLY A 225 10.00 4.93 18.50
CA GLY A 225 8.73 5.07 17.77
C GLY A 225 7.91 6.34 18.06
N LEU A 226 7.54 6.57 19.33
CA LEU A 226 6.69 7.73 19.67
C LEU A 226 7.42 9.08 19.57
N PRO A 227 8.63 9.27 20.13
CA PRO A 227 9.42 10.49 19.92
C PRO A 227 9.65 10.81 18.44
N SER A 228 9.95 9.80 17.61
CA SER A 228 10.12 9.99 16.17
C SER A 228 8.84 10.50 15.50
N ALA A 229 7.66 9.97 15.86
CA ALA A 229 6.39 10.43 15.30
C ALA A 229 6.08 11.89 15.70
N VAL A 230 6.33 12.25 16.97
CA VAL A 230 6.14 13.62 17.45
C VAL A 230 7.09 14.59 16.72
N LEU A 231 8.37 14.25 16.60
CA LEU A 231 9.35 15.08 15.87
C LEU A 231 8.97 15.21 14.39
N ALA A 232 8.50 14.14 13.76
CA ALA A 232 8.04 14.18 12.37
C ALA A 232 6.83 15.10 12.20
N LEU A 233 5.88 15.08 13.14
CA LEU A 233 4.73 15.99 13.11
C LEU A 233 5.14 17.44 13.34
N LEU A 234 6.04 17.72 14.28
CA LEU A 234 6.59 19.06 14.50
C LEU A 234 7.35 19.57 13.26
N ALA A 235 8.11 18.68 12.61
CA ALA A 235 8.78 19.02 11.35
C ALA A 235 7.78 19.32 10.22
N ALA A 236 6.65 18.58 10.16
CA ALA A 236 5.58 18.85 9.20
C ALA A 236 4.97 20.24 9.41
N VAL A 237 4.67 20.60 10.66
CA VAL A 237 4.15 21.93 11.01
C VAL A 237 5.18 23.01 10.65
N GLY A 238 6.46 22.81 11.04
CA GLY A 238 7.53 23.77 10.74
C GLY A 238 7.76 23.95 9.24
N ALA A 239 7.73 22.86 8.46
CA ALA A 239 7.85 22.92 7.01
C ALA A 239 6.62 23.57 6.36
N GLY A 240 5.41 23.31 6.91
CA GLY A 240 4.19 23.97 6.48
C GLY A 240 4.25 25.49 6.68
N LEU A 241 4.66 25.94 7.87
CA LEU A 241 4.87 27.36 8.16
C LEU A 241 5.93 27.99 7.22
N GLY A 242 7.06 27.30 7.03
CA GLY A 242 8.12 27.75 6.13
C GLY A 242 7.65 27.86 4.67
N ALA A 243 6.89 26.86 4.19
CA ALA A 243 6.33 26.90 2.86
C ALA A 243 5.26 27.99 2.71
N GLY A 244 4.41 28.20 3.73
CA GLY A 244 3.45 29.30 3.76
C GLY A 244 4.14 30.66 3.64
N TRP A 245 5.18 30.87 4.42
CA TRP A 245 5.99 32.09 4.33
C TRP A 245 6.63 32.29 2.94
N LEU A 246 7.18 31.22 2.35
CA LEU A 246 7.78 31.26 1.02
C LEU A 246 6.77 31.54 -0.10
N THR A 247 5.53 31.09 0.07
CA THR A 247 4.45 31.29 -0.90
C THR A 247 3.62 32.57 -0.67
N GLY A 248 3.98 33.35 0.36
CA GLY A 248 3.34 34.64 0.67
C GLY A 248 2.00 34.50 1.40
N VAL A 249 1.78 33.39 2.10
CA VAL A 249 0.61 33.20 2.95
C VAL A 249 0.82 33.86 4.29
N ASP A 250 0.08 34.93 4.56
CA ASP A 250 0.16 35.70 5.82
C ASP A 250 -0.48 34.99 7.01
N ASP A 251 -1.43 34.06 6.75
CA ASP A 251 -2.09 33.28 7.79
C ASP A 251 -1.24 32.10 8.23
N ALA A 252 -0.43 32.32 9.26
CA ALA A 252 0.38 31.28 9.88
C ALA A 252 -0.49 30.14 10.49
N GLY A 253 -1.72 30.45 10.95
CA GLY A 253 -2.66 29.45 11.48
C GLY A 253 -3.08 28.47 10.40
N PHE A 254 -3.44 28.97 9.23
CA PHE A 254 -3.73 28.14 8.06
C PHE A 254 -2.55 27.26 7.67
N ALA A 255 -1.35 27.84 7.52
CA ALA A 255 -0.15 27.10 7.14
C ALA A 255 0.22 26.01 8.17
N ALA A 256 0.11 26.31 9.46
CA ALA A 256 0.34 25.33 10.53
C ALA A 256 -0.69 24.20 10.51
N LEU A 257 -1.98 24.51 10.29
CA LEU A 257 -3.05 23.52 10.28
C LEU A 257 -2.95 22.58 9.07
N VAL A 258 -2.70 23.13 7.88
CA VAL A 258 -2.45 22.31 6.67
C VAL A 258 -1.23 21.42 6.87
N GLY A 259 -0.14 22.00 7.41
CA GLY A 259 1.09 21.24 7.72
C GLY A 259 0.86 20.11 8.73
N ALA A 260 0.13 20.39 9.81
CA ALA A 260 -0.21 19.38 10.83
C ALA A 260 -1.09 18.26 10.27
N ALA A 261 -2.15 18.61 9.52
CA ALA A 261 -3.07 17.63 8.95
C ALA A 261 -2.38 16.76 7.90
N ALA A 262 -1.63 17.36 6.97
CA ALA A 262 -0.88 16.63 5.96
C ALA A 262 0.19 15.73 6.60
N GLY A 263 0.91 16.21 7.62
CA GLY A 263 1.89 15.44 8.37
C GLY A 263 1.27 14.25 9.11
N LEU A 264 0.13 14.45 9.77
CA LEU A 264 -0.59 13.38 10.45
C LEU A 264 -1.06 12.30 9.47
N CYS A 265 -1.68 12.71 8.35
CA CYS A 265 -2.10 11.79 7.28
C CYS A 265 -0.90 11.03 6.69
N ALA A 266 0.24 11.71 6.50
CA ALA A 266 1.46 11.06 6.04
C ALA A 266 1.97 9.99 7.01
N LEU A 267 1.94 10.24 8.31
CA LEU A 267 2.31 9.24 9.33
C LEU A 267 1.37 8.04 9.33
N VAL A 268 0.06 8.25 9.13
CA VAL A 268 -0.93 7.17 8.94
C VAL A 268 -0.59 6.36 7.69
N GLY A 269 -0.26 7.01 6.56
CA GLY A 269 0.15 6.35 5.33
C GLY A 269 1.42 5.50 5.48
N LEU A 270 2.42 6.02 6.18
CA LEU A 270 3.63 5.26 6.52
C LEU A 270 3.30 4.05 7.39
N ARG A 271 2.43 4.23 8.38
CA ARG A 271 2.01 3.15 9.26
C ARG A 271 1.30 2.04 8.51
N ALA A 272 0.39 2.39 7.58
CA ALA A 272 -0.28 1.44 6.72
C ALA A 272 0.71 0.64 5.86
N ALA A 273 1.70 1.30 5.26
CA ALA A 273 2.73 0.67 4.44
C ALA A 273 3.74 -0.18 5.24
N SER A 274 3.75 -0.06 6.57
CA SER A 274 4.67 -0.79 7.47
C SER A 274 4.07 -2.09 8.00
N TYR A 275 2.79 -2.37 7.73
CA TYR A 275 2.04 -3.44 8.38
C TYR A 275 2.22 -4.79 7.67
N ASP A 276 2.19 -5.90 8.45
CA ASP A 276 2.18 -7.29 7.99
C ASP A 276 3.40 -7.71 7.15
N TRP A 277 4.60 -7.54 7.71
CA TRP A 277 5.86 -8.01 7.08
C TRP A 277 6.04 -7.52 5.63
N PRO A 278 5.97 -6.20 5.38
CA PRO A 278 6.00 -5.66 4.03
C PRO A 278 7.32 -6.01 3.32
N SER A 279 7.20 -6.38 2.06
CA SER A 279 8.37 -6.63 1.22
C SER A 279 9.07 -5.32 0.84
N ARG A 280 10.34 -5.41 0.40
CA ARG A 280 11.06 -4.24 -0.13
C ARG A 280 10.28 -3.52 -1.26
N PHE A 281 9.53 -4.25 -2.08
CA PHE A 281 8.74 -3.68 -3.15
C PHE A 281 7.51 -2.92 -2.63
N VAL A 282 6.90 -3.37 -1.54
CA VAL A 282 5.81 -2.65 -0.86
C VAL A 282 6.33 -1.29 -0.36
N HIS A 283 7.50 -1.28 0.29
CA HIS A 283 8.11 -0.03 0.75
C HIS A 283 8.41 0.93 -0.41
N MET A 284 8.88 0.43 -1.57
CA MET A 284 9.20 1.26 -2.73
C MET A 284 7.97 1.70 -3.55
N THR A 285 6.78 1.21 -3.24
CA THR A 285 5.53 1.60 -3.89
C THR A 285 4.57 2.22 -2.88
N ALA A 286 3.91 1.42 -2.05
CA ALA A 286 2.97 1.90 -1.02
C ALA A 286 3.67 2.82 0.01
N GLY A 287 4.90 2.48 0.45
CA GLY A 287 5.68 3.30 1.38
C GLY A 287 6.04 4.67 0.83
N VAL A 288 6.14 4.80 -0.50
CA VAL A 288 6.38 6.09 -1.18
C VAL A 288 5.09 6.88 -1.35
N SER A 289 4.02 6.25 -1.80
CA SER A 289 2.82 6.94 -2.27
C SER A 289 1.77 7.18 -1.19
N LEU A 290 1.54 6.24 -0.26
CA LEU A 290 0.46 6.37 0.73
C LEU A 290 0.57 7.60 1.62
N PRO A 291 1.77 8.05 2.05
CA PRO A 291 1.89 9.30 2.80
C PRO A 291 1.28 10.50 2.09
N LEU A 292 1.54 10.65 0.78
CA LEU A 292 1.01 11.72 -0.03
C LEU A 292 -0.47 11.51 -0.39
N ALA A 293 -0.85 10.30 -0.81
CA ALA A 293 -2.22 10.00 -1.21
C ALA A 293 -3.22 10.24 -0.07
N LEU A 294 -2.84 9.93 1.18
CA LEU A 294 -3.68 10.19 2.36
C LEU A 294 -3.65 11.65 2.81
N ALA A 295 -2.58 12.41 2.52
CA ALA A 295 -2.52 13.83 2.81
C ALA A 295 -3.40 14.68 1.86
N ALA A 296 -3.58 14.25 0.61
CA ALA A 296 -4.26 15.00 -0.42
C ALA A 296 -5.69 15.47 -0.06
N PRO A 297 -6.61 14.60 0.46
CA PRO A 297 -7.94 15.03 0.83
C PRO A 297 -7.93 16.05 1.98
N ALA A 298 -7.02 15.91 2.95
CA ALA A 298 -6.89 16.89 4.04
C ALA A 298 -6.43 18.26 3.52
N VAL A 299 -5.50 18.27 2.58
CA VAL A 299 -5.02 19.50 1.92
C VAL A 299 -6.17 20.16 1.15
N HIS A 300 -6.95 19.36 0.37
CA HIS A 300 -8.08 19.89 -0.40
C HIS A 300 -9.17 20.48 0.51
N VAL A 301 -9.60 19.73 1.52
CA VAL A 301 -10.64 20.21 2.45
C VAL A 301 -10.23 21.50 3.16
N LEU A 302 -8.99 21.58 3.64
CA LEU A 302 -8.51 22.79 4.31
C LEU A 302 -8.35 23.96 3.33
N ALA A 303 -7.98 23.72 2.08
CA ALA A 303 -7.91 24.75 1.04
C ALA A 303 -9.29 25.31 0.68
N SER A 304 -10.35 24.48 0.74
CA SER A 304 -11.71 24.88 0.36
C SER A 304 -12.53 25.50 1.50
N VAL A 305 -12.17 25.22 2.77
CA VAL A 305 -12.97 25.68 3.93
C VAL A 305 -12.35 26.92 4.60
N LEU A 306 -11.04 27.08 4.53
CA LEU A 306 -10.29 28.19 5.18
C LEU A 306 -9.70 29.16 4.16
#